data_1f8c923e8fb28f592b9aea5aff717d8c
#
_entry.id   1f8c923e8fb28f592b9aea5aff717d8c
#
_cell.length_a   1.000
_cell.length_b   1.000
_cell.length_c   1.000
_cell.angle_alpha   90.00
_cell.angle_beta   90.00
_cell.angle_gamma   90.00
#
_symmetry.space_group_name_H-M   'P 1'
#
loop_
_entity.id
_entity.type
_entity.pdbx_description
1 polymer ?
#
loop_
_entity_poly.entity_id
_entity_poly.type
_entity_poly.pdbx_seq_one_letter_code
_entity_poly.pdbx_strand_id
1 'polypeptide(L)'
;ERDHLLMSNPYHWKLLGTIQYSLLTVVLEDTSPSCLDELQMSLNCGNCKNRWFDKSFQLIVFKNGLMGTNLDHLAFDAVIQIITVLRASGNIKEYRSKQKQNEGINTVKVSVAKPTELEFKLDDRLHQSIKAATLQFEKMSSKIAIRCLAWKEYGKTFVKQHRIHPDTYVQMAIQLTDYKLHK
;
A
#
# COMPACT_ATOMS: atom_id res chain seq x y z
N GLU A 1 -7.66 22.13 9.68
CA GLU A 1 -6.24 22.01 10.05
C GLU A 1 -5.30 22.19 8.85
N ARG A 2 -5.66 21.67 7.67
CA ARG A 2 -4.87 21.89 6.44
C ARG A 2 -4.65 23.38 6.15
N ASP A 3 -5.70 24.17 6.20
CA ASP A 3 -5.61 25.62 5.93
C ASP A 3 -4.73 26.30 6.97
N HIS A 4 -4.83 25.90 8.23
CA HIS A 4 -3.97 26.40 9.29
C HIS A 4 -2.49 26.07 9.02
N LEU A 5 -2.17 24.81 8.64
CA LEU A 5 -0.82 24.41 8.23
C LEU A 5 -0.29 25.28 7.07
N LEU A 6 -1.11 25.52 6.07
CA LEU A 6 -0.71 26.30 4.90
C LEU A 6 -0.53 27.80 5.20
N MET A 7 -1.33 28.35 6.11
CA MET A 7 -1.24 29.75 6.54
C MET A 7 -0.10 29.99 7.54
N SER A 8 0.28 28.99 8.32
CA SER A 8 1.33 29.11 9.35
C SER A 8 2.72 29.34 8.75
N ASN A 9 2.97 28.84 7.52
CA ASN A 9 4.23 29.06 6.82
C ASN A 9 4.04 28.96 5.30
N PRO A 10 4.33 30.01 4.53
CA PRO A 10 4.20 30.01 3.07
C PRO A 10 4.98 28.89 2.36
N TYR A 11 6.04 28.39 2.97
CA TYR A 11 6.85 27.31 2.41
C TYR A 11 6.13 25.96 2.42
N HIS A 12 5.13 25.78 3.31
CA HIS A 12 4.35 24.54 3.40
C HIS A 12 3.57 24.24 2.11
N TRP A 13 3.15 25.26 1.35
CA TRP A 13 2.54 25.08 0.04
C TRP A 13 3.44 24.31 -0.92
N LYS A 14 4.72 24.68 -0.96
CA LYS A 14 5.70 24.01 -1.81
C LYS A 14 5.94 22.57 -1.38
N LEU A 15 6.07 22.33 -0.07
CA LEU A 15 6.30 21.00 0.48
C LEU A 15 5.10 20.08 0.19
N LEU A 16 3.90 20.55 0.48
CA LEU A 16 2.68 19.79 0.24
C LEU A 16 2.48 19.53 -1.26
N GLY A 17 2.74 20.52 -2.11
CA GLY A 17 2.72 20.38 -3.56
C GLY A 17 3.70 19.32 -4.04
N THR A 18 4.92 19.26 -3.50
CA THR A 18 5.90 18.21 -3.84
C THR A 18 5.34 16.82 -3.56
N ILE A 19 4.66 16.62 -2.43
CA ILE A 19 4.03 15.34 -2.09
C ILE A 19 2.85 15.07 -3.04
N GLN A 20 1.97 16.04 -3.23
CA GLN A 20 0.75 15.88 -4.04
C GLN A 20 1.05 15.56 -5.51
N TYR A 21 2.05 16.24 -6.10
CA TYR A 21 2.44 16.03 -7.50
C TYR A 21 3.35 14.83 -7.72
N SER A 22 3.84 14.17 -6.66
CA SER A 22 4.61 12.93 -6.82
C SER A 22 3.74 11.84 -7.44
N LEU A 23 4.32 11.04 -8.33
CA LEU A 23 3.61 9.95 -9.01
C LEU A 23 3.20 8.84 -8.04
N LEU A 24 4.07 8.51 -7.10
CA LEU A 24 3.86 7.47 -6.09
C LEU A 24 4.61 7.83 -4.81
N THR A 25 4.26 7.12 -3.73
CA THR A 25 4.99 7.20 -2.47
C THR A 25 5.64 5.85 -2.18
N VAL A 26 6.92 5.85 -1.78
CA VAL A 26 7.59 4.68 -1.24
C VAL A 26 7.69 4.83 0.27
N VAL A 27 7.15 3.87 0.98
CA VAL A 27 7.09 3.83 2.44
C VAL A 27 8.05 2.76 2.95
N LEU A 28 8.97 3.13 3.82
CA LEU A 28 9.86 2.19 4.49
C LEU A 28 9.35 1.94 5.91
N GLU A 29 9.14 0.66 6.24
CA GLU A 29 8.62 0.23 7.55
C GLU A 29 9.67 -0.55 8.31
N ASP A 30 9.84 -0.21 9.59
CA ASP A 30 10.78 -0.90 10.50
C ASP A 30 10.23 -2.23 11.03
N THR A 31 8.97 -2.54 10.75
CA THR A 31 8.32 -3.78 11.15
C THR A 31 8.64 -4.93 10.19
N SER A 32 8.41 -6.16 10.64
CA SER A 32 8.69 -7.39 9.90
C SER A 32 7.51 -8.35 10.03
N PRO A 33 6.45 -8.20 9.21
CA PRO A 33 5.31 -9.12 9.25
C PRO A 33 5.76 -10.57 9.07
N SER A 34 5.27 -11.48 9.91
CA SER A 34 5.65 -12.89 9.92
C SER A 34 4.71 -13.79 9.12
N CYS A 35 3.48 -13.33 8.89
CA CYS A 35 2.46 -14.06 8.15
C CYS A 35 1.64 -13.12 7.26
N LEU A 36 0.81 -13.73 6.41
CA LEU A 36 0.00 -12.98 5.44
C LEU A 36 -1.06 -12.10 6.12
N ASP A 37 -1.64 -12.53 7.24
CA ASP A 37 -2.61 -11.74 8.01
C ASP A 37 -1.97 -10.46 8.55
N GLU A 38 -0.78 -10.57 9.15
CA GLU A 38 -0.01 -9.43 9.66
C GLU A 38 0.41 -8.49 8.52
N LEU A 39 0.85 -9.05 7.40
CA LEU A 39 1.21 -8.27 6.23
C LEU A 39 0.01 -7.45 5.74
N GLN A 40 -1.13 -8.08 5.53
CA GLN A 40 -2.34 -7.41 5.05
C GLN A 40 -2.85 -6.38 6.07
N MET A 41 -2.81 -6.70 7.36
CA MET A 41 -3.18 -5.75 8.41
C MET A 41 -2.26 -4.53 8.40
N SER A 42 -0.95 -4.74 8.28
CA SER A 42 0.04 -3.66 8.22
C SER A 42 -0.08 -2.80 6.95
N LEU A 43 -0.44 -3.39 5.82
CA LEU A 43 -0.66 -2.66 4.57
C LEU A 43 -1.90 -1.75 4.64
N ASN A 44 -3.00 -2.22 5.24
CA ASN A 44 -4.27 -1.49 5.27
C ASN A 44 -4.42 -0.58 6.50
N CYS A 45 -3.96 -1.04 7.66
CA CYS A 45 -4.18 -0.42 8.97
C CYS A 45 -2.86 -0.19 9.74
N GLY A 46 -1.72 -0.08 9.04
CA GLY A 46 -0.43 0.14 9.66
C GLY A 46 -0.25 1.55 10.22
N ASN A 47 0.99 1.93 10.48
CA ASN A 47 1.34 3.21 11.09
C ASN A 47 0.82 4.41 10.27
N CYS A 48 -0.24 5.06 10.73
CA CYS A 48 -0.84 6.19 10.03
C CYS A 48 0.09 7.41 9.86
N LYS A 49 1.12 7.54 10.69
CA LYS A 49 2.12 8.61 10.57
C LYS A 49 3.11 8.35 9.42
N ASN A 50 3.18 7.12 8.95
CA ASN A 50 4.06 6.69 7.87
C ASN A 50 3.26 6.29 6.63
N ARG A 51 2.09 6.90 6.40
CA ARG A 51 1.22 6.68 5.25
C ARG A 51 0.72 8.01 4.72
N TRP A 52 0.49 8.06 3.41
CA TRP A 52 -0.21 9.16 2.76
C TRP A 52 -1.44 8.61 2.02
N PHE A 53 -2.53 8.41 2.75
CA PHE A 53 -3.72 7.70 2.23
C PHE A 53 -4.39 8.37 1.03
N ASP A 54 -4.22 9.68 0.85
CA ASP A 54 -4.71 10.39 -0.35
C ASP A 54 -3.87 10.13 -1.60
N LYS A 55 -2.79 9.34 -1.49
CA LYS A 55 -1.96 9.00 -2.64
C LYS A 55 -2.51 7.78 -3.35
N SER A 56 -2.72 7.90 -4.67
CA SER A 56 -3.27 6.83 -5.51
C SER A 56 -2.43 5.55 -5.50
N PHE A 57 -1.12 5.65 -5.24
CA PHE A 57 -0.22 4.51 -5.18
C PHE A 57 0.84 4.69 -4.11
N GLN A 58 0.85 3.81 -3.12
CA GLN A 58 1.89 3.71 -2.12
C GLN A 58 2.52 2.32 -2.19
N LEU A 59 3.83 2.25 -2.39
CA LEU A 59 4.62 1.02 -2.26
C LEU A 59 5.19 0.97 -0.84
N ILE A 60 4.82 -0.06 -0.08
CA ILE A 60 5.25 -0.24 1.30
C ILE A 60 6.27 -1.38 1.34
N VAL A 61 7.46 -1.08 1.86
CA VAL A 61 8.57 -2.03 1.98
C VAL A 61 8.90 -2.22 3.45
N PHE A 62 8.86 -3.47 3.91
CA PHE A 62 9.12 -3.85 5.29
C PHE A 62 10.58 -4.23 5.51
N LYS A 63 11.04 -4.15 6.76
CA LYS A 63 12.43 -4.44 7.15
C LYS A 63 12.90 -5.84 6.75
N ASN A 64 12.01 -6.83 6.73
CA ASN A 64 12.32 -8.20 6.29
C ASN A 64 12.30 -8.39 4.76
N GLY A 65 12.15 -7.31 3.98
CA GLY A 65 12.11 -7.36 2.52
C GLY A 65 10.75 -7.71 1.91
N LEU A 66 9.74 -8.01 2.72
CA LEU A 66 8.37 -8.11 2.21
C LEU A 66 7.92 -6.75 1.73
N MET A 67 7.03 -6.75 0.74
CA MET A 67 6.45 -5.52 0.20
C MET A 67 5.00 -5.72 -0.18
N GLY A 68 4.28 -4.62 -0.22
CA GLY A 68 2.91 -4.58 -0.71
C GLY A 68 2.53 -3.16 -1.12
N THR A 69 1.28 -3.00 -1.48
CA THR A 69 0.75 -1.72 -1.94
C THR A 69 -0.47 -1.33 -1.13
N ASN A 70 -0.59 -0.03 -0.85
CA ASN A 70 -1.83 0.58 -0.40
C ASN A 70 -2.28 1.55 -1.50
N LEU A 71 -3.51 1.44 -1.91
CA LEU A 71 -4.02 2.07 -3.12
C LEU A 71 -5.33 2.79 -2.82
N ASP A 72 -5.44 4.04 -3.28
CA ASP A 72 -6.70 4.76 -3.26
C ASP A 72 -7.53 4.37 -4.49
N HIS A 73 -8.79 3.99 -4.26
CA HIS A 73 -9.71 3.53 -5.32
C HIS A 73 -10.40 4.69 -6.06
N LEU A 74 -10.16 5.94 -5.70
CA LEU A 74 -10.82 7.10 -6.31
C LEU A 74 -10.36 7.35 -7.76
N ALA A 75 -9.06 7.17 -8.03
CA ALA A 75 -8.49 7.50 -9.33
C ALA A 75 -8.47 6.32 -10.32
N PHE A 76 -8.37 5.08 -9.82
CA PHE A 76 -8.17 3.89 -10.64
C PHE A 76 -8.95 2.70 -10.10
N ASP A 77 -9.46 1.88 -11.02
CA ASP A 77 -10.03 0.59 -10.67
C ASP A 77 -8.94 -0.46 -10.38
N ALA A 78 -9.27 -1.47 -9.58
CA ALA A 78 -8.38 -2.54 -9.14
C ALA A 78 -7.60 -3.21 -10.29
N VAL A 79 -8.19 -3.34 -11.48
CA VAL A 79 -7.57 -3.98 -12.65
C VAL A 79 -6.32 -3.23 -13.09
N ILE A 80 -6.35 -1.89 -13.14
CA ILE A 80 -5.20 -1.07 -13.55
C ILE A 80 -4.05 -1.25 -12.56
N GLN A 81 -4.37 -1.26 -11.27
CA GLN A 81 -3.41 -1.44 -10.19
C GLN A 81 -2.75 -2.83 -10.25
N ILE A 82 -3.53 -3.88 -10.43
CA ILE A 82 -3.04 -5.27 -10.58
C ILE A 82 -2.12 -5.39 -11.79
N ILE A 83 -2.51 -4.85 -12.94
CA ILE A 83 -1.69 -4.87 -14.16
C ILE A 83 -0.38 -4.13 -13.95
N THR A 84 -0.40 -2.98 -13.28
CA THR A 84 0.81 -2.19 -12.98
C THR A 84 1.79 -2.99 -12.12
N VAL A 85 1.31 -3.62 -11.04
CA VAL A 85 2.13 -4.44 -10.15
C VAL A 85 2.69 -5.67 -10.88
N LEU A 86 1.86 -6.35 -11.70
CA LEU A 86 2.29 -7.51 -12.47
C LEU A 86 3.36 -7.15 -13.52
N ARG A 87 3.21 -6.04 -14.22
CA ARG A 87 4.22 -5.55 -15.18
C ARG A 87 5.52 -5.15 -14.48
N ALA A 88 5.43 -4.42 -13.38
CA ALA A 88 6.60 -4.06 -12.58
C ALA A 88 7.35 -5.31 -12.10
N SER A 89 6.64 -6.31 -11.60
CA SER A 89 7.22 -7.59 -11.16
C SER A 89 7.88 -8.36 -12.30
N GLY A 90 7.28 -8.34 -13.49
CA GLY A 90 7.85 -8.93 -14.71
C GLY A 90 9.14 -8.26 -15.13
N ASN A 91 9.12 -6.93 -15.18
CA ASN A 91 10.29 -6.12 -15.54
C ASN A 91 11.46 -6.31 -14.55
N ILE A 92 11.18 -6.44 -13.25
CA ILE A 92 12.20 -6.72 -12.24
C ILE A 92 12.86 -8.09 -12.49
N LYS A 93 12.09 -9.12 -12.85
CA LYS A 93 12.65 -10.43 -13.17
C LYS A 93 13.54 -10.37 -14.40
N GLU A 94 13.13 -9.71 -15.44
CA GLU A 94 13.91 -9.49 -16.66
C GLU A 94 15.20 -8.69 -16.38
N TYR A 95 15.10 -7.63 -15.62
CA TYR A 95 16.26 -6.83 -15.21
C TYR A 95 17.28 -7.66 -14.43
N ARG A 96 16.83 -8.46 -13.46
CA ARG A 96 17.70 -9.36 -12.69
C ARG A 96 18.36 -10.42 -13.54
N SER A 97 17.66 -10.96 -14.55
CA SER A 97 18.23 -11.93 -15.48
C SER A 97 19.34 -11.32 -16.33
N LYS A 98 19.12 -10.11 -16.83
CA LYS A 98 20.13 -9.33 -17.60
C LYS A 98 21.34 -8.96 -16.74
N GLN A 99 21.15 -8.60 -15.46
CA GLN A 99 22.24 -8.30 -14.54
C GLN A 99 23.14 -9.54 -14.31
N LYS A 100 22.54 -10.71 -14.08
CA LYS A 100 23.30 -11.96 -13.90
C LYS A 100 24.11 -12.36 -15.14
N GLN A 101 23.61 -12.06 -16.35
CA GLN A 101 24.33 -12.30 -17.60
C GLN A 101 25.46 -11.30 -17.84
N ASN A 102 25.41 -10.14 -17.21
CA ASN A 102 26.36 -9.03 -17.36
C ASN A 102 27.31 -8.87 -16.15
N GLU A 103 27.50 -9.91 -15.34
CA GLU A 103 28.49 -9.94 -14.26
C GLU A 103 29.92 -9.86 -14.84
N GLY A 104 30.31 -8.71 -15.31
CA GLY A 104 31.60 -8.40 -15.93
C GLY A 104 31.61 -7.08 -16.68
N ILE A 105 30.46 -6.49 -16.93
CA ILE A 105 30.38 -5.18 -17.59
C ILE A 105 30.15 -4.11 -16.51
N ASN A 106 31.06 -3.13 -16.46
CA ASN A 106 31.01 -1.96 -15.58
C ASN A 106 29.58 -1.46 -15.39
N THR A 107 29.05 -1.66 -14.17
CA THR A 107 27.80 -1.00 -13.76
C THR A 107 28.01 0.50 -13.94
N VAL A 108 27.27 1.10 -14.86
CA VAL A 108 27.19 2.55 -14.96
C VAL A 108 26.82 3.06 -13.57
N LYS A 109 27.75 3.72 -12.90
CA LYS A 109 27.46 4.38 -11.62
C LYS A 109 26.50 5.52 -11.92
N VAL A 110 25.20 5.23 -11.86
CA VAL A 110 24.19 6.27 -11.89
C VAL A 110 24.38 7.08 -10.63
N SER A 111 24.82 8.33 -10.79
CA SER A 111 24.87 9.27 -9.67
C SER A 111 23.44 9.53 -9.23
N VAL A 112 23.00 8.83 -8.17
CA VAL A 112 21.69 9.05 -7.56
C VAL A 112 21.79 10.30 -6.70
N ALA A 113 20.99 11.32 -7.02
CA ALA A 113 20.86 12.50 -6.17
C ALA A 113 20.43 12.08 -4.77
N LYS A 114 21.00 12.70 -3.75
CA LYS A 114 20.58 12.45 -2.36
C LYS A 114 19.13 12.90 -2.19
N PRO A 115 18.32 12.14 -1.43
CA PRO A 115 16.98 12.55 -1.06
C PRO A 115 17.01 13.92 -0.36
N THR A 116 16.05 14.78 -0.67
CA THR A 116 15.86 16.06 0.03
C THR A 116 14.79 15.86 1.09
N GLU A 117 15.09 16.25 2.32
CA GLU A 117 14.12 16.22 3.41
C GLU A 117 13.05 17.31 3.21
N LEU A 118 11.80 16.94 3.47
CA LEU A 118 10.66 17.86 3.46
C LEU A 118 10.28 18.18 4.91
N GLU A 119 10.85 19.24 5.46
CA GLU A 119 10.66 19.64 6.84
C GLU A 119 9.46 20.58 6.98
N PHE A 120 8.41 20.15 7.70
CA PHE A 120 7.28 20.97 8.06
C PHE A 120 7.49 21.61 9.45
N LYS A 121 7.36 22.92 9.54
CA LYS A 121 7.36 23.62 10.82
C LYS A 121 5.98 23.56 11.44
N LEU A 122 5.86 22.81 12.53
CA LEU A 122 4.60 22.56 13.21
C LEU A 122 4.52 23.39 14.50
N ASP A 123 3.40 24.05 14.73
CA ASP A 123 3.06 24.69 16.00
C ASP A 123 2.34 23.71 16.95
N ASP A 124 2.11 24.15 18.17
CA ASP A 124 1.47 23.32 19.21
C ASP A 124 0.06 22.86 18.82
N ARG A 125 -0.68 23.67 18.09
CA ARG A 125 -2.02 23.33 17.60
C ARG A 125 -1.95 22.17 16.60
N LEU A 126 -1.01 22.22 15.67
CA LEU A 126 -0.80 21.15 14.69
C LEU A 126 -0.32 19.85 15.36
N HIS A 127 0.56 19.96 16.36
CA HIS A 127 0.97 18.78 17.14
C HIS A 127 -0.20 18.13 17.87
N GLN A 128 -1.09 18.92 18.50
CA GLN A 128 -2.29 18.41 19.14
C GLN A 128 -3.25 17.75 18.14
N SER A 129 -3.43 18.36 16.97
CA SER A 129 -4.28 17.83 15.90
C SER A 129 -3.75 16.51 15.35
N ILE A 130 -2.44 16.39 15.15
CA ILE A 130 -1.79 15.13 14.73
C ILE A 130 -2.00 14.05 15.79
N LYS A 131 -1.84 14.37 17.07
CA LYS A 131 -2.10 13.43 18.16
C LYS A 131 -3.54 12.95 18.19
N ALA A 132 -4.51 13.87 18.06
CA ALA A 132 -5.93 13.53 18.02
C ALA A 132 -6.28 12.65 16.82
N ALA A 133 -5.79 12.99 15.63
CA ALA A 133 -5.99 12.19 14.41
C ALA A 133 -5.37 10.79 14.52
N THR A 134 -4.18 10.67 15.10
CA THR A 134 -3.54 9.39 15.37
C THR A 134 -4.40 8.49 16.27
N LEU A 135 -4.87 9.02 17.40
CA LEU A 135 -5.75 8.29 18.33
C LEU A 135 -7.07 7.86 17.68
N GLN A 136 -7.64 8.74 16.85
CA GLN A 136 -8.85 8.42 16.10
C GLN A 136 -8.62 7.26 15.11
N PHE A 137 -7.51 7.31 14.36
CA PHE A 137 -7.14 6.25 13.43
C PHE A 137 -6.91 4.92 14.15
N GLU A 138 -6.15 4.92 15.24
CA GLU A 138 -5.89 3.72 16.05
C GLU A 138 -7.18 3.11 16.60
N LYS A 139 -8.11 3.94 17.07
CA LYS A 139 -9.43 3.50 17.52
C LYS A 139 -10.29 2.91 16.40
N MET A 140 -10.17 3.42 15.18
CA MET A 140 -10.88 2.87 14.02
C MET A 140 -10.24 1.57 13.55
N SER A 141 -8.92 1.54 13.40
CA SER A 141 -8.19 0.37 12.92
C SER A 141 -8.25 -0.81 13.89
N SER A 142 -8.33 -0.56 15.21
CA SER A 142 -8.49 -1.62 16.22
C SER A 142 -9.81 -2.40 16.11
N LYS A 143 -10.80 -1.87 15.38
CA LYS A 143 -12.08 -2.57 15.11
C LYS A 143 -12.03 -3.43 13.85
N ILE A 144 -10.94 -3.37 13.09
CA ILE A 144 -10.77 -4.12 11.85
C ILE A 144 -9.99 -5.39 12.14
N ALA A 145 -10.51 -6.52 11.69
CA ALA A 145 -9.80 -7.80 11.69
C ALA A 145 -9.64 -8.29 10.25
N ILE A 146 -8.42 -8.64 9.87
CA ILE A 146 -8.11 -9.18 8.55
C ILE A 146 -7.65 -10.62 8.72
N ARG A 147 -8.19 -11.52 7.91
CA ARG A 147 -7.76 -12.91 7.81
C ARG A 147 -7.61 -13.28 6.34
N CYS A 148 -6.54 -13.96 6.03
CA CYS A 148 -6.22 -14.38 4.68
C CYS A 148 -6.43 -15.89 4.53
N LEU A 149 -7.39 -16.28 3.71
CA LEU A 149 -7.62 -17.67 3.37
C LEU A 149 -6.90 -18.02 2.07
N ALA A 150 -5.89 -18.89 2.14
CA ALA A 150 -5.23 -19.45 0.97
C ALA A 150 -5.86 -20.80 0.61
N TRP A 151 -6.87 -20.78 -0.25
CA TRP A 151 -7.52 -21.98 -0.76
C TRP A 151 -6.68 -22.62 -1.87
N LYS A 152 -6.33 -23.91 -1.74
CA LYS A 152 -5.44 -24.62 -2.65
C LYS A 152 -6.09 -25.82 -3.35
N GLU A 153 -7.31 -26.22 -2.98
CA GLU A 153 -7.96 -27.42 -3.48
C GLU A 153 -8.37 -27.28 -4.94
N TYR A 154 -8.93 -26.13 -5.31
CA TYR A 154 -9.30 -25.82 -6.69
C TYR A 154 -9.30 -24.30 -6.91
N GLY A 155 -9.37 -23.88 -8.16
CA GLY A 155 -9.34 -22.47 -8.51
C GLY A 155 -10.27 -22.10 -9.66
N LYS A 156 -10.00 -20.96 -10.24
CA LYS A 156 -10.79 -20.35 -11.32
C LYS A 156 -11.10 -21.31 -12.47
N THR A 157 -10.15 -22.18 -12.87
CA THR A 157 -10.34 -23.12 -13.96
C THR A 157 -11.43 -24.14 -13.67
N PHE A 158 -11.43 -24.72 -12.48
CA PHE A 158 -12.47 -25.64 -12.02
C PHE A 158 -13.84 -25.00 -12.04
N VAL A 159 -13.99 -23.80 -11.46
CA VAL A 159 -15.26 -23.08 -11.41
C VAL A 159 -15.81 -22.80 -12.82
N LYS A 160 -14.94 -22.40 -13.76
CA LYS A 160 -15.32 -22.15 -15.16
C LYS A 160 -15.75 -23.40 -15.92
N GLN A 161 -15.19 -24.58 -15.61
CA GLN A 161 -15.64 -25.86 -16.19
C GLN A 161 -17.11 -26.15 -15.86
N HIS A 162 -17.58 -25.66 -14.71
CA HIS A 162 -18.99 -25.77 -14.31
C HIS A 162 -19.87 -24.61 -14.82
N ARG A 163 -19.37 -23.79 -15.77
CA ARG A 163 -20.07 -22.64 -16.36
C ARG A 163 -20.51 -21.57 -15.34
N ILE A 164 -19.80 -21.49 -14.22
CA ILE A 164 -20.06 -20.47 -13.17
C ILE A 164 -18.95 -19.40 -13.28
N HIS A 165 -19.36 -18.14 -13.13
CA HIS A 165 -18.40 -17.05 -13.03
C HIS A 165 -17.67 -17.14 -11.68
N PRO A 166 -16.31 -17.09 -11.63
CA PRO A 166 -15.56 -17.27 -10.40
C PRO A 166 -15.92 -16.28 -9.27
N ASP A 167 -16.17 -15.03 -9.60
CA ASP A 167 -16.58 -14.03 -8.62
C ASP A 167 -17.98 -14.38 -8.04
N THR A 168 -18.94 -14.71 -8.89
CA THR A 168 -20.27 -15.16 -8.46
C THR A 168 -20.18 -16.36 -7.52
N TYR A 169 -19.30 -17.31 -7.83
CA TYR A 169 -19.07 -18.48 -6.96
C TYR A 169 -18.62 -18.08 -5.56
N VAL A 170 -17.65 -17.16 -5.47
CA VAL A 170 -17.15 -16.66 -4.19
C VAL A 170 -18.22 -15.89 -3.44
N GLN A 171 -18.98 -15.03 -4.12
CA GLN A 171 -20.09 -14.28 -3.51
C GLN A 171 -21.16 -15.20 -2.92
N MET A 172 -21.54 -16.24 -3.66
CA MET A 172 -22.49 -17.25 -3.17
C MET A 172 -21.95 -18.02 -1.95
N ALA A 173 -20.66 -18.36 -1.95
CA ALA A 173 -20.02 -19.02 -0.81
C ALA A 173 -20.03 -18.14 0.45
N ILE A 174 -19.78 -16.84 0.30
CA ILE A 174 -19.86 -15.86 1.40
C ILE A 174 -21.31 -15.79 1.94
N GLN A 175 -22.29 -15.64 1.07
CA GLN A 175 -23.72 -15.60 1.47
C GLN A 175 -24.16 -16.88 2.18
N LEU A 176 -23.74 -18.04 1.66
CA LEU A 176 -24.07 -19.33 2.30
C LEU A 176 -23.42 -19.44 3.68
N THR A 177 -22.21 -18.93 3.84
CA THR A 177 -21.48 -18.94 5.13
C THR A 177 -22.21 -18.06 6.12
N ASP A 178 -22.55 -16.84 5.75
CA ASP A 178 -23.32 -15.91 6.58
C ASP A 178 -24.66 -16.53 7.03
N TYR A 179 -25.42 -17.09 6.09
CA TYR A 179 -26.67 -17.80 6.40
C TYR A 179 -26.48 -18.95 7.41
N LYS A 180 -25.38 -19.73 7.27
CA LYS A 180 -25.12 -20.85 8.20
C LYS A 180 -24.70 -20.40 9.60
N LEU A 181 -24.03 -19.26 9.70
CA LEU A 181 -23.56 -18.71 10.97
C LEU A 181 -24.67 -18.03 11.77
N HIS A 182 -25.67 -17.46 11.12
CA HIS A 182 -26.73 -16.65 11.74
C HIS A 182 -28.13 -17.32 11.74
N LYS A 183 -28.17 -18.60 11.46
CA LYS A 183 -29.40 -19.40 11.44
C LYS A 183 -29.85 -19.89 12.84
#